data_464b4a419d0cbd0cabe94564a02db7c8
#
_entry.id   464b4a419d0cbd0cabe94564a02db7c8
#
_cell.length_a   1.000
_cell.length_b   1.000
_cell.length_c   1.000
_cell.angle_alpha   90.00
_cell.angle_beta   90.00
_cell.angle_gamma   90.00
#
_symmetry.space_group_name_H-M   'P 1'
#
loop_
_entity.id
_entity.type
_entity.pdbx_description
1 polymer ?
#
loop_
_entity_poly.entity_id
_entity_poly.type
_entity_poly.pdbx_seq_one_letter_code
_entity_poly.pdbx_strand_id
1 'polypeptide(L)'
;MTPAAQVFSASQILQEILNGKNANYLLQQWGKENRFAGSKDRRAIRDFVYDGLRIKRSALSRIKAPHSGRNWALGVLMEANEDLEQYFNDEAYGSLRLTSTEKLAIKEATKYNKPPDVEFNLPAFLWPIWKADLGEEAVPVAKRLCKRAPAFLRVNIGRTTVEKVQQILSEEGIHTDKHP
;
A
#
# COMPACT_ATOMS: atom_id res chain seq x y z
N MET A 1 -18.66 3.09 -2.36
CA MET A 1 -18.36 1.84 -1.58
C MET A 1 -17.96 2.22 -0.18
N THR A 2 -18.24 1.37 0.83
CA THR A 2 -17.69 1.56 2.17
C THR A 2 -16.18 1.24 2.20
N PRO A 3 -15.41 1.76 3.17
CA PRO A 3 -14.00 1.38 3.34
C PRO A 3 -13.80 -0.13 3.48
N ALA A 4 -14.68 -0.82 4.22
CA ALA A 4 -14.66 -2.27 4.37
C ALA A 4 -14.80 -3.00 3.01
N ALA A 5 -15.73 -2.56 2.15
CA ALA A 5 -15.92 -3.12 0.81
C ALA A 5 -14.73 -2.83 -0.13
N GLN A 6 -14.07 -1.67 0.01
CA GLN A 6 -12.86 -1.35 -0.75
C GLN A 6 -11.70 -2.26 -0.35
N VAL A 7 -11.47 -2.46 0.95
CA VAL A 7 -10.42 -3.35 1.47
C VAL A 7 -10.71 -4.81 1.11
N PHE A 8 -11.97 -5.24 1.15
CA PHE A 8 -12.36 -6.58 0.71
C PHE A 8 -12.02 -6.79 -0.77
N SER A 9 -12.43 -5.87 -1.65
CA SER A 9 -12.07 -5.93 -3.08
C SER A 9 -10.56 -5.94 -3.31
N ALA A 10 -9.83 -5.09 -2.58
CA ALA A 10 -8.37 -5.07 -2.64
C ALA A 10 -7.76 -6.41 -2.18
N SER A 11 -8.30 -7.04 -1.13
CA SER A 11 -7.82 -8.33 -0.63
C SER A 11 -7.98 -9.47 -1.66
N GLN A 12 -9.07 -9.45 -2.44
CA GLN A 12 -9.26 -10.39 -3.54
C GLN A 12 -8.21 -10.19 -4.65
N ILE A 13 -7.93 -8.94 -5.01
CA ILE A 13 -6.87 -8.61 -5.98
C ILE A 13 -5.50 -9.04 -5.45
N LEU A 14 -5.20 -8.79 -4.18
CA LEU A 14 -3.95 -9.22 -3.53
C LEU A 14 -3.82 -10.75 -3.54
N GLN A 15 -4.91 -11.50 -3.38
CA GLN A 15 -4.91 -12.97 -3.51
C GLN A 15 -4.48 -13.40 -4.91
N GLU A 16 -5.02 -12.78 -5.95
CA GLU A 16 -4.65 -13.10 -7.32
C GLU A 16 -3.20 -12.70 -7.67
N ILE A 17 -2.70 -11.65 -7.03
CA ILE A 17 -1.28 -11.28 -7.12
C ILE A 17 -0.39 -12.33 -6.43
N LEU A 18 -0.80 -12.91 -5.30
CA LEU A 18 -0.10 -14.03 -4.67
C LEU A 18 -0.07 -15.26 -5.59
N ASN A 19 -1.12 -15.46 -6.39
CA ASN A 19 -1.21 -16.51 -7.40
C ASN A 19 -0.38 -16.20 -8.68
N GLY A 20 0.39 -15.12 -8.69
CA GLY A 20 1.31 -14.76 -9.78
C GLY A 20 0.73 -13.86 -10.88
N LYS A 21 -0.50 -13.36 -10.74
CA LYS A 21 -1.10 -12.46 -11.73
C LYS A 21 -0.57 -11.02 -11.60
N ASN A 22 -0.59 -10.29 -12.71
CA ASN A 22 -0.12 -8.91 -12.76
C ASN A 22 -1.13 -7.94 -12.13
N ALA A 23 -0.66 -7.09 -11.20
CA ALA A 23 -1.50 -6.15 -10.46
C ALA A 23 -2.24 -5.15 -11.35
N ASN A 24 -1.55 -4.57 -12.36
CA ASN A 24 -2.16 -3.59 -13.24
C ASN A 24 -3.28 -4.20 -14.09
N TYR A 25 -3.06 -5.41 -14.61
CA TYR A 25 -4.08 -6.16 -15.34
C TYR A 25 -5.32 -6.43 -14.46
N LEU A 26 -5.10 -6.92 -13.23
CA LEU A 26 -6.19 -7.22 -12.30
C LEU A 26 -7.00 -5.97 -11.92
N LEU A 27 -6.33 -4.86 -11.65
CA LEU A 27 -6.98 -3.59 -11.32
C LEU A 27 -7.82 -3.05 -12.49
N GLN A 28 -7.32 -3.18 -13.72
CA GLN A 28 -8.06 -2.80 -14.93
C GLN A 28 -9.27 -3.71 -15.16
N GLN A 29 -9.08 -5.02 -15.00
CA GLN A 29 -10.17 -6.00 -15.14
C GLN A 29 -11.24 -5.76 -14.08
N TRP A 30 -10.84 -5.63 -12.81
CA TRP A 30 -11.76 -5.33 -11.71
C TRP A 30 -12.60 -4.07 -12.00
N GLY A 31 -11.97 -3.01 -12.50
CA GLY A 31 -12.66 -1.76 -12.83
C GLY A 31 -13.66 -1.90 -13.99
N LYS A 32 -13.44 -2.81 -14.94
CA LYS A 32 -14.39 -3.11 -16.04
C LYS A 32 -15.58 -3.93 -15.55
N GLU A 33 -15.35 -4.88 -14.65
CA GLU A 33 -16.36 -5.77 -14.09
C GLU A 33 -17.22 -5.08 -13.03
N ASN A 34 -16.66 -4.13 -12.29
CA ASN A 34 -17.32 -3.41 -11.20
C ASN A 34 -17.65 -1.96 -11.60
N ARG A 35 -18.55 -1.80 -12.59
CA ARG A 35 -18.90 -0.48 -13.14
C ARG A 35 -19.60 0.44 -12.15
N PHE A 36 -20.19 -0.10 -11.10
CA PHE A 36 -20.81 0.65 -10.01
C PHE A 36 -19.79 1.42 -9.15
N ALA A 37 -18.52 1.00 -9.15
CA ALA A 37 -17.46 1.66 -8.41
C ALA A 37 -17.07 2.99 -9.07
N GLY A 38 -17.21 4.08 -8.33
CA GLY A 38 -16.82 5.42 -8.78
C GLY A 38 -15.32 5.60 -8.89
N SER A 39 -14.88 6.73 -9.43
CA SER A 39 -13.45 7.04 -9.59
C SER A 39 -12.70 7.09 -8.25
N LYS A 40 -13.34 7.57 -7.19
CA LYS A 40 -12.78 7.59 -5.83
C LYS A 40 -12.57 6.19 -5.28
N ASP A 41 -13.55 5.29 -5.45
CA ASP A 41 -13.45 3.89 -5.01
C ASP A 41 -12.33 3.15 -5.74
N ARG A 42 -12.27 3.29 -7.08
CA ARG A 42 -11.23 2.70 -7.91
C ARG A 42 -9.84 3.19 -7.52
N ARG A 43 -9.72 4.47 -7.18
CA ARG A 43 -8.46 5.05 -6.70
C ARG A 43 -8.08 4.45 -5.35
N ALA A 44 -9.01 4.39 -4.38
CA ALA A 44 -8.74 3.84 -3.04
C ALA A 44 -8.28 2.38 -3.12
N ILE A 45 -8.98 1.53 -3.89
CA ILE A 45 -8.59 0.13 -4.08
C ILE A 45 -7.22 0.00 -4.74
N ARG A 46 -6.96 0.77 -5.80
CA ARG A 46 -5.66 0.80 -6.48
C ARG A 46 -4.55 1.22 -5.54
N ASP A 47 -4.75 2.29 -4.80
CA ASP A 47 -3.75 2.84 -3.89
C ASP A 47 -3.46 1.83 -2.77
N PHE A 48 -4.49 1.18 -2.19
CA PHE A 48 -4.33 0.11 -1.20
C PHE A 48 -3.52 -1.08 -1.74
N VAL A 49 -3.81 -1.54 -2.96
CA VAL A 49 -3.08 -2.65 -3.58
C VAL A 49 -1.61 -2.30 -3.80
N TYR A 50 -1.31 -1.10 -4.33
CA TYR A 50 0.08 -0.70 -4.55
C TYR A 50 0.84 -0.39 -3.26
N ASP A 51 0.18 0.15 -2.24
CA ASP A 51 0.78 0.32 -0.91
C ASP A 51 1.09 -1.05 -0.30
N GLY A 52 0.16 -2.00 -0.41
CA GLY A 52 0.40 -3.38 -0.01
C GLY A 52 1.59 -4.03 -0.73
N LEU A 53 1.76 -3.78 -2.03
CA LEU A 53 2.90 -4.28 -2.79
C LEU A 53 4.24 -3.72 -2.31
N ARG A 54 4.30 -2.42 -1.94
CA ARG A 54 5.51 -1.78 -1.41
C ARG A 54 5.97 -2.39 -0.10
N ILE A 55 5.02 -2.83 0.73
CA ILE A 55 5.28 -3.37 2.07
C ILE A 55 4.92 -4.86 2.18
N LYS A 56 4.97 -5.59 1.06
CA LYS A 56 4.54 -6.99 0.99
C LYS A 56 5.16 -7.87 2.07
N ARG A 57 6.48 -7.79 2.25
CA ARG A 57 7.20 -8.65 3.19
C ARG A 57 6.84 -8.35 4.64
N SER A 58 6.85 -7.06 5.02
CA SER A 58 6.50 -6.64 6.38
C SER A 58 5.03 -6.92 6.69
N ALA A 59 4.11 -6.63 5.75
CA ALA A 59 2.70 -6.91 5.93
C ALA A 59 2.40 -8.40 6.09
N LEU A 60 2.92 -9.26 5.21
CA LEU A 60 2.72 -10.71 5.30
C LEU A 60 3.38 -11.34 6.53
N SER A 61 4.45 -10.74 7.07
CA SER A 61 5.12 -11.24 8.27
C SER A 61 4.32 -10.98 9.56
N ARG A 62 3.34 -10.06 9.52
CA ARG A 62 2.51 -9.73 10.68
C ARG A 62 1.64 -10.88 11.14
N ILE A 63 1.15 -11.67 10.21
CA ILE A 63 0.25 -12.78 10.51
C ILE A 63 0.99 -14.09 10.27
N LYS A 64 1.29 -14.84 11.33
CA LYS A 64 1.88 -16.18 11.27
C LYS A 64 0.85 -17.21 10.80
N ALA A 65 0.37 -17.07 9.57
CA ALA A 65 -0.60 -17.94 8.94
C ALA A 65 -0.24 -18.09 7.45
N PRO A 66 -0.82 -19.05 6.72
CA PRO A 66 -0.63 -19.15 5.28
C PRO A 66 -0.89 -17.82 4.59
N HIS A 67 -0.03 -17.48 3.64
CA HIS A 67 -0.17 -16.24 2.89
C HIS A 67 -1.50 -16.25 2.12
N SER A 68 -2.33 -15.27 2.39
CA SER A 68 -3.59 -15.04 1.67
C SER A 68 -3.77 -13.55 1.43
N GLY A 69 -4.62 -13.20 0.47
CA GLY A 69 -4.97 -11.80 0.22
C GLY A 69 -5.58 -11.12 1.43
N ARG A 70 -6.39 -11.87 2.21
CA ARG A 70 -6.96 -11.40 3.47
C ARG A 70 -5.87 -11.10 4.52
N ASN A 71 -4.94 -12.04 4.75
CA ASN A 71 -3.84 -11.84 5.70
C ASN A 71 -2.91 -10.71 5.24
N TRP A 72 -2.73 -10.56 3.94
CA TRP A 72 -1.96 -9.43 3.41
C TRP A 72 -2.67 -8.10 3.67
N ALA A 73 -3.97 -8.00 3.41
CA ALA A 73 -4.75 -6.79 3.70
C ALA A 73 -4.73 -6.45 5.20
N LEU A 74 -4.90 -7.46 6.08
CA LEU A 74 -4.74 -7.30 7.53
C LEU A 74 -3.36 -6.72 7.88
N GLY A 75 -2.29 -7.29 7.34
CA GLY A 75 -0.93 -6.81 7.58
C GLY A 75 -0.70 -5.38 7.10
N VAL A 76 -1.28 -4.98 5.95
CA VAL A 76 -1.21 -3.60 5.44
C VAL A 76 -1.87 -2.62 6.43
N LEU A 77 -3.07 -2.95 6.92
CA LEU A 77 -3.78 -2.11 7.88
C LEU A 77 -3.04 -2.03 9.23
N MET A 78 -2.44 -3.14 9.67
CA MET A 78 -1.61 -3.16 10.88
C MET A 78 -0.34 -2.30 10.74
N GLU A 79 0.32 -2.29 9.58
CA GLU A 79 1.47 -1.43 9.32
C GLU A 79 1.06 0.06 9.30
N ALA A 80 -0.18 0.36 8.91
CA ALA A 80 -0.74 1.71 8.91
C ALA A 80 -1.32 2.13 10.28
N ASN A 81 -1.32 1.24 11.28
CA ASN A 81 -1.98 1.41 12.60
C ASN A 81 -3.48 1.75 12.49
N GLU A 82 -4.15 1.16 11.50
CA GLU A 82 -5.59 1.32 11.31
C GLU A 82 -6.41 0.45 12.29
N ASP A 83 -7.61 0.92 12.63
CA ASP A 83 -8.56 0.12 13.41
C ASP A 83 -9.17 -0.97 12.53
N LEU A 84 -8.75 -2.21 12.76
CA LEU A 84 -9.14 -3.37 11.95
C LEU A 84 -10.64 -3.66 12.01
N GLU A 85 -11.34 -3.30 13.11
CA GLU A 85 -12.77 -3.57 13.25
C GLU A 85 -13.62 -2.72 12.29
N GLN A 86 -13.09 -1.59 11.81
CA GLN A 86 -13.74 -0.79 10.77
C GLN A 86 -13.78 -1.48 9.40
N TYR A 87 -12.89 -2.43 9.15
CA TYR A 87 -12.74 -3.09 7.85
C TYR A 87 -13.21 -4.55 7.88
N PHE A 88 -13.23 -5.20 9.05
CA PHE A 88 -13.58 -6.60 9.26
C PHE A 88 -14.78 -6.70 10.21
N ASN A 89 -15.96 -6.28 9.76
CA ASN A 89 -17.15 -6.03 10.58
C ASN A 89 -18.43 -6.70 10.08
N ASP A 90 -18.35 -7.60 9.09
CA ASP A 90 -19.49 -8.26 8.42
C ASP A 90 -20.45 -7.30 7.67
N GLU A 91 -20.02 -6.07 7.37
CA GLU A 91 -20.82 -5.20 6.52
C GLU A 91 -21.07 -5.83 5.15
N ALA A 92 -22.19 -5.45 4.56
CA ALA A 92 -22.53 -5.87 3.20
C ALA A 92 -21.39 -5.53 2.21
N TYR A 93 -20.95 -6.55 1.48
CA TYR A 93 -19.83 -6.49 0.53
C TYR A 93 -18.44 -6.23 1.19
N GLY A 94 -18.35 -6.28 2.52
CA GLY A 94 -17.11 -6.18 3.28
C GLY A 94 -16.52 -7.55 3.63
N SER A 95 -15.40 -7.51 4.34
CA SER A 95 -14.76 -8.71 4.87
C SER A 95 -15.51 -9.23 6.11
N LEU A 96 -15.57 -10.56 6.26
CA LEU A 96 -16.05 -11.21 7.47
C LEU A 96 -15.26 -10.71 8.68
N ARG A 97 -15.89 -10.70 9.85
CA ARG A 97 -15.25 -10.38 11.13
C ARG A 97 -13.96 -11.16 11.35
N LEU A 98 -13.10 -10.59 12.16
CA LEU A 98 -11.87 -11.27 12.58
C LEU A 98 -12.21 -12.52 13.40
N THR A 99 -11.66 -13.64 12.99
CA THR A 99 -11.76 -14.89 13.74
C THR A 99 -10.97 -14.80 15.06
N SER A 100 -11.27 -15.69 16.01
CA SER A 100 -10.50 -15.78 17.28
C SER A 100 -9.02 -16.06 17.00
N THR A 101 -8.71 -16.87 16.00
CA THR A 101 -7.34 -17.19 15.59
C THR A 101 -6.62 -15.95 15.04
N GLU A 102 -7.29 -15.16 14.18
CA GLU A 102 -6.72 -13.92 13.66
C GLU A 102 -6.50 -12.89 14.77
N LYS A 103 -7.45 -12.72 15.70
CA LYS A 103 -7.29 -11.82 16.85
C LYS A 103 -6.10 -12.21 17.72
N LEU A 104 -5.88 -13.50 17.94
CA LEU A 104 -4.72 -13.99 18.67
C LEU A 104 -3.43 -13.71 17.90
N ALA A 105 -3.38 -14.02 16.62
CA ALA A 105 -2.23 -13.76 15.76
C ALA A 105 -1.87 -12.27 15.68
N ILE A 106 -2.86 -11.38 15.62
CA ILE A 106 -2.69 -9.92 15.66
C ILE A 106 -2.05 -9.50 16.98
N LYS A 107 -2.54 -10.02 18.12
CA LYS A 107 -1.98 -9.73 19.45
C LYS A 107 -0.52 -10.20 19.57
N GLU A 108 -0.20 -11.35 19.01
CA GLU A 108 1.19 -11.85 18.98
C GLU A 108 2.09 -11.05 18.05
N ALA A 109 1.55 -10.59 16.91
CA ALA A 109 2.27 -9.81 15.92
C ALA A 109 2.82 -8.49 16.47
N THR A 110 2.18 -7.90 17.48
CA THR A 110 2.66 -6.66 18.13
C THR A 110 4.01 -6.87 18.84
N LYS A 111 4.34 -8.10 19.20
CA LYS A 111 5.59 -8.48 19.90
C LYS A 111 6.70 -8.92 18.92
N TYR A 112 6.38 -9.04 17.62
CA TYR A 112 7.33 -9.54 16.64
C TYR A 112 8.31 -8.45 16.22
N ASN A 113 9.58 -8.68 16.55
CA ASN A 113 10.69 -7.86 16.05
C ASN A 113 11.08 -8.35 14.66
N LYS A 114 10.80 -7.54 13.64
CA LYS A 114 11.09 -7.87 12.24
C LYS A 114 12.59 -7.77 11.98
N PRO A 115 13.21 -8.75 11.30
CA PRO A 115 14.55 -8.57 10.79
C PRO A 115 14.59 -7.44 9.74
N PRO A 116 15.73 -6.76 9.55
CA PRO A 116 15.83 -5.58 8.71
C PRO A 116 15.35 -5.78 7.26
N ASP A 117 15.62 -6.93 6.65
CA ASP A 117 15.17 -7.25 5.29
C ASP A 117 13.64 -7.34 5.20
N VAL A 118 12.98 -7.81 6.24
CA VAL A 118 11.52 -7.83 6.34
C VAL A 118 10.99 -6.44 6.68
N GLU A 119 11.59 -5.73 7.65
CA GLU A 119 11.18 -4.39 8.04
C GLU A 119 11.22 -3.41 6.86
N PHE A 120 12.30 -3.48 6.07
CA PHE A 120 12.50 -2.59 4.92
C PHE A 120 12.01 -3.16 3.59
N ASN A 121 11.32 -4.31 3.61
CA ASN A 121 10.74 -4.95 2.42
C ASN A 121 11.75 -5.26 1.31
N LEU A 122 13.00 -5.53 1.68
CA LEU A 122 14.08 -5.89 0.78
C LEU A 122 14.26 -7.40 0.71
N PRO A 123 14.75 -7.96 -0.41
CA PRO A 123 15.25 -9.33 -0.43
C PRO A 123 16.36 -9.52 0.61
N ALA A 124 16.37 -10.66 1.31
CA ALA A 124 17.32 -10.91 2.40
C ALA A 124 18.79 -10.75 1.97
N PHE A 125 19.13 -11.13 0.73
CA PHE A 125 20.49 -10.99 0.19
C PHE A 125 20.89 -9.53 -0.07
N LEU A 126 19.94 -8.64 -0.28
CA LEU A 126 20.20 -7.25 -0.66
C LEU A 126 20.55 -6.37 0.54
N TRP A 127 19.97 -6.66 1.71
CA TRP A 127 20.19 -5.85 2.90
C TRP A 127 21.66 -5.75 3.33
N PRO A 128 22.46 -6.86 3.41
CA PRO A 128 23.88 -6.77 3.72
C PRO A 128 24.67 -5.95 2.71
N ILE A 129 24.37 -6.06 1.42
CA ILE A 129 25.00 -5.31 0.34
C ILE A 129 24.72 -3.82 0.53
N TRP A 130 23.46 -3.45 0.72
CA TRP A 130 23.06 -2.05 0.94
C TRP A 130 23.73 -1.44 2.17
N LYS A 131 23.80 -2.22 3.26
CA LYS A 131 24.44 -1.76 4.48
C LYS A 131 25.95 -1.52 4.30
N ALA A 132 26.62 -2.35 3.51
CA ALA A 132 28.03 -2.18 3.19
C ALA A 132 28.28 -0.95 2.31
N ASP A 133 27.43 -0.72 1.29
CA ASP A 133 27.61 0.33 0.30
C ASP A 133 27.14 1.71 0.79
N LEU A 134 26.00 1.77 1.50
CA LEU A 134 25.36 3.02 1.92
C LEU A 134 25.64 3.37 3.40
N GLY A 135 26.22 2.46 4.17
CA GLY A 135 26.52 2.72 5.59
C GLY A 135 25.28 3.14 6.39
N GLU A 136 25.35 4.33 7.00
CA GLU A 136 24.26 4.90 7.79
C GLU A 136 23.04 5.32 6.95
N GLU A 137 23.23 5.63 5.67
CA GLU A 137 22.15 6.00 4.75
C GLU A 137 21.26 4.82 4.34
N ALA A 138 21.70 3.58 4.57
CA ALA A 138 20.95 2.39 4.18
C ALA A 138 19.52 2.36 4.76
N VAL A 139 19.36 2.73 6.02
CA VAL A 139 18.06 2.74 6.71
C VAL A 139 17.13 3.84 6.18
N PRO A 140 17.53 5.13 6.12
CA PRO A 140 16.69 6.18 5.59
C PRO A 140 16.29 5.92 4.12
N VAL A 141 17.21 5.44 3.28
CA VAL A 141 16.92 5.08 1.88
C VAL A 141 15.90 3.95 1.79
N ALA A 142 16.09 2.86 2.54
CA ALA A 142 15.17 1.72 2.56
C ALA A 142 13.77 2.13 3.02
N LYS A 143 13.65 2.93 4.08
CA LYS A 143 12.37 3.49 4.56
C LYS A 143 11.70 4.38 3.50
N ARG A 144 12.48 5.13 2.74
CA ARG A 144 11.94 5.99 1.67
C ARG A 144 11.35 5.18 0.53
N LEU A 145 11.97 4.07 0.16
CA LEU A 145 11.46 3.18 -0.90
C LEU A 145 10.16 2.46 -0.54
N CYS A 146 9.87 2.25 0.74
CA CYS A 146 8.59 1.72 1.20
C CYS A 146 7.44 2.72 1.06
N LYS A 147 7.72 3.99 0.77
CA LYS A 147 6.71 5.05 0.61
C LYS A 147 6.42 5.32 -0.87
N ARG A 148 5.22 5.86 -1.14
CA ARG A 148 4.89 6.35 -2.47
C ARG A 148 5.86 7.46 -2.87
N ALA A 149 6.40 7.38 -4.08
CA ALA A 149 7.23 8.44 -4.64
C ALA A 149 6.39 9.72 -4.87
N PRO A 150 6.95 10.91 -4.60
CA PRO A 150 6.32 12.16 -5.01
C PRO A 150 6.28 12.25 -6.54
N ALA A 151 5.27 12.94 -7.07
CA ALA A 151 5.20 13.26 -8.48
C ALA A 151 6.03 14.51 -8.77
N PHE A 152 6.97 14.40 -9.71
CA PHE A 152 7.73 15.54 -10.20
C PHE A 152 7.18 15.97 -11.55
N LEU A 153 6.91 17.26 -11.71
CA LEU A 153 6.45 17.88 -12.95
C LEU A 153 7.52 18.82 -13.47
N ARG A 154 7.83 18.71 -14.76
CA ARG A 154 8.73 19.65 -15.43
C ARG A 154 7.91 20.68 -16.21
N VAL A 155 8.04 21.94 -15.83
CA VAL A 155 7.39 23.03 -16.55
C VAL A 155 8.09 23.31 -17.86
N ASN A 156 7.32 23.45 -18.95
CA ASN A 156 7.85 23.90 -20.24
C ASN A 156 8.01 25.43 -20.19
N ILE A 157 9.20 25.88 -19.83
CA ILE A 157 9.52 27.32 -19.67
C ILE A 157 9.40 28.14 -20.97
N GLY A 158 9.41 27.50 -22.14
CA GLY A 158 9.12 28.18 -23.42
C GLY A 158 7.64 28.55 -23.61
N ARG A 159 6.74 28.02 -22.79
CA ARG A 159 5.28 28.29 -22.87
C ARG A 159 4.71 29.01 -21.66
N THR A 160 5.32 28.81 -20.50
CA THR A 160 4.80 29.35 -19.22
C THR A 160 5.90 29.41 -18.17
N THR A 161 5.59 29.99 -17.00
CA THR A 161 6.51 30.02 -15.85
C THR A 161 6.10 29.02 -14.77
N VAL A 162 7.03 28.69 -13.88
CA VAL A 162 6.78 27.78 -12.74
C VAL A 162 5.68 28.35 -11.86
N GLU A 163 5.74 29.66 -11.56
CA GLU A 163 4.78 30.36 -10.72
C GLU A 163 3.36 30.27 -11.28
N LYS A 164 3.21 30.48 -12.60
CA LYS A 164 1.89 30.42 -13.25
C LYS A 164 1.32 29.01 -13.23
N VAL A 165 2.16 27.98 -13.42
CA VAL A 165 1.71 26.59 -13.33
C VAL A 165 1.33 26.23 -11.90
N GLN A 166 2.11 26.68 -10.90
CA GLN A 166 1.76 26.48 -9.49
C GLN A 166 0.42 27.14 -9.12
N GLN A 167 0.17 28.34 -9.64
CA GLN A 167 -1.11 29.01 -9.43
C GLN A 167 -2.28 28.21 -10.02
N ILE A 168 -2.17 27.78 -11.28
CA ILE A 168 -3.22 26.99 -11.96
C ILE A 168 -3.49 25.69 -11.19
N LEU A 169 -2.45 24.97 -10.77
CA LEU A 169 -2.59 23.72 -10.01
C LEU A 169 -3.22 23.98 -8.62
N SER A 170 -2.87 25.08 -7.97
CA SER A 170 -3.46 25.47 -6.70
C SER A 170 -4.96 25.82 -6.82
N GLU A 171 -5.38 26.45 -7.90
CA GLU A 171 -6.80 26.71 -8.20
C GLU A 171 -7.60 25.41 -8.42
N GLU A 172 -6.93 24.35 -8.90
CA GLU A 172 -7.50 23.01 -9.01
C GLU A 172 -7.36 22.16 -7.70
N GLY A 173 -6.87 22.78 -6.61
CA GLY A 173 -6.68 22.11 -5.31
C GLY A 173 -5.44 21.20 -5.24
N ILE A 174 -4.49 21.34 -6.16
CA ILE A 174 -3.25 20.59 -6.22
C ILE A 174 -2.11 21.45 -5.67
N HIS A 175 -1.67 21.17 -4.44
CA HIS A 175 -0.52 21.84 -3.83
C HIS A 175 0.79 21.32 -4.40
N THR A 176 1.71 22.22 -4.72
CA THR A 176 3.01 21.89 -5.31
C THR A 176 4.12 22.73 -4.70
N ASP A 177 5.28 22.11 -4.50
CA ASP A 177 6.50 22.77 -4.04
C ASP A 177 7.50 22.90 -5.20
N LYS A 178 8.34 23.93 -5.16
CA LYS A 178 9.49 24.03 -6.08
C LYS A 178 10.53 22.96 -5.68
N HIS A 179 11.01 22.23 -6.67
CA HIS A 179 12.20 21.39 -6.47
C HIS A 179 13.44 22.30 -6.48
N PRO A 180 14.37 22.09 -5.53
CA PRO A 180 15.66 22.80 -5.48
C PRO A 180 16.45 22.68 -6.76
#